data_d7ae40ef05f6672df716d5e7edacfa30
#
_entry.id   d7ae40ef05f6672df716d5e7edacfa30
#
_cell.length_a   1.000
_cell.length_b   1.000
_cell.length_c   1.000
_cell.angle_alpha   90.00
_cell.angle_beta   90.00
_cell.angle_gamma   90.00
#
_symmetry.space_group_name_H-M   'P 1'
#
loop_
_entity.id
_entity.type
_entity.pdbx_description
1 polymer ?
#
loop_
_entity_poly.entity_id
_entity_poly.type
_entity_poly.pdbx_seq_one_letter_code
_entity_poly.pdbx_strand_id
1 'polypeptide(L)'
;MLAPIMDSSHSKFRIVILAPKGLRTGGPEAMHQLHHAIMQLGKNSLLVPLPGTRNRISVQQYSKYDPIWGEIWHTRRNDIVIIPESLGQLPLWYFFFISRQNLFLWMLSVDFSYENQFQKYETKNFKIHPAWLKNEQIKLRLKNFKAQKLIMKFFAMAKLQYVKFRNRYMRSRINIDFNNYLFQSAYAREVFRAINDTNSGVMLSDYTNFENKQKIRKPVFCTCTKKHIAYFPAKSLNLISLILDINASRGGLIHFIPIQGLEPSQVIALLSESDLFLDLGYFPGKDRLPREATSLNCPVLLAKRGAARFKEDFPLPSMYLLDLEKLDPESTFEAITKVLSKGKKFNSRAQSKFQEAVCAEKPLFIKEVDNLINLLNNF
;
A
#
# COMPACT_ATOMS: atom_id res chain seq x y z
N MET A 1 19.36 2.69 31.15
CA MET A 1 19.70 1.25 31.15
C MET A 1 19.79 0.82 29.70
N LEU A 2 20.98 0.50 29.21
CA LEU A 2 21.21 -0.11 27.91
C LEU A 2 20.77 -1.58 28.01
N ALA A 3 19.84 -1.98 27.17
CA ALA A 3 19.43 -3.38 27.06
C ALA A 3 20.67 -4.24 26.71
N PRO A 4 20.80 -5.46 27.24
CA PRO A 4 21.93 -6.32 26.95
C PRO A 4 21.97 -6.63 25.46
N ILE A 5 23.10 -6.36 24.85
CA ILE A 5 23.45 -6.80 23.50
C ILE A 5 23.50 -8.33 23.59
N MET A 6 22.45 -9.01 23.08
CA MET A 6 22.51 -10.45 22.89
C MET A 6 23.67 -10.76 21.96
N ASP A 7 24.64 -11.46 22.49
CA ASP A 7 25.80 -12.00 21.78
C ASP A 7 25.33 -13.07 20.80
N SER A 8 24.99 -12.66 19.58
CA SER A 8 24.60 -13.55 18.50
C SER A 8 25.79 -13.86 17.61
N SER A 9 26.61 -14.80 18.07
CA SER A 9 27.89 -15.19 17.47
C SER A 9 27.82 -15.89 16.11
N HIS A 10 26.71 -15.87 15.33
CA HIS A 10 26.65 -16.65 14.09
C HIS A 10 25.92 -16.03 12.88
N SER A 11 25.43 -14.77 12.89
CA SER A 11 24.92 -14.21 11.63
C SER A 11 25.98 -13.38 10.91
N LYS A 12 26.35 -13.81 9.69
CA LYS A 12 27.33 -13.12 8.84
C LYS A 12 26.92 -11.66 8.51
N PHE A 13 25.64 -11.30 8.61
CA PHE A 13 25.08 -10.00 8.25
C PHE A 13 23.89 -9.63 9.17
N ARG A 14 23.56 -8.36 9.17
CA ARG A 14 22.36 -7.78 9.78
C ARG A 14 21.48 -7.20 8.67
N ILE A 15 20.14 -7.24 8.82
CA ILE A 15 19.19 -6.66 7.88
C ILE A 15 18.75 -5.29 8.40
N VAL A 16 19.02 -4.26 7.62
CA VAL A 16 18.66 -2.87 7.89
C VAL A 16 17.49 -2.49 7.00
N ILE A 17 16.39 -2.00 7.58
CA ILE A 17 15.18 -1.62 6.87
C ILE A 17 15.00 -0.12 6.97
N LEU A 18 15.01 0.59 5.85
CA LEU A 18 14.68 2.02 5.83
C LEU A 18 13.16 2.21 5.92
N ALA A 19 12.70 2.84 6.99
CA ALA A 19 11.28 3.01 7.27
C ALA A 19 10.92 4.44 7.67
N PRO A 20 9.75 4.98 7.24
CA PRO A 20 9.30 6.29 7.71
C PRO A 20 8.83 6.19 9.17
N LYS A 21 9.53 6.89 10.07
CA LYS A 21 9.18 6.96 11.49
C LYS A 21 8.02 7.92 11.71
N GLY A 22 7.08 7.57 12.60
CA GLY A 22 5.95 8.43 12.97
C GLY A 22 4.89 8.62 11.89
N LEU A 23 4.83 7.72 10.88
CA LEU A 23 3.76 7.66 9.89
C LEU A 23 2.94 6.39 10.09
N ARG A 24 1.61 6.54 10.04
CA ARG A 24 0.66 5.45 10.21
C ARG A 24 -0.04 5.15 8.88
N THR A 25 0.58 4.31 8.06
CA THR A 25 0.04 3.82 6.79
C THR A 25 0.48 2.37 6.54
N GLY A 26 -0.04 1.74 5.49
CA GLY A 26 0.26 0.33 5.17
C GLY A 26 1.76 0.05 4.96
N GLY A 27 2.45 0.90 4.20
CA GLY A 27 3.88 0.73 3.93
C GLY A 27 4.76 0.70 5.19
N PRO A 28 4.70 1.73 6.07
CA PRO A 28 5.41 1.69 7.35
C PRO A 28 5.09 0.46 8.19
N GLU A 29 3.83 0.01 8.25
CA GLU A 29 3.48 -1.19 9.01
C GLU A 29 4.12 -2.44 8.41
N ALA A 30 4.14 -2.60 7.08
CA ALA A 30 4.81 -3.71 6.42
C ALA A 30 6.30 -3.78 6.79
N MET A 31 6.98 -2.63 6.89
CA MET A 31 8.39 -2.57 7.31
C MET A 31 8.59 -3.00 8.76
N HIS A 32 7.68 -2.64 9.67
CA HIS A 32 7.70 -3.12 11.06
C HIS A 32 7.40 -4.62 11.13
N GLN A 33 6.47 -5.11 10.31
CA GLN A 33 6.19 -6.56 10.20
C GLN A 33 7.43 -7.33 9.74
N LEU A 34 8.15 -6.80 8.73
CA LEU A 34 9.37 -7.42 8.23
C LEU A 34 10.46 -7.46 9.31
N HIS A 35 10.69 -6.33 10.01
CA HIS A 35 11.62 -6.26 11.13
C HIS A 35 11.31 -7.32 12.19
N HIS A 36 10.05 -7.39 12.62
CA HIS A 36 9.61 -8.33 13.64
C HIS A 36 9.77 -9.79 13.19
N ALA A 37 9.39 -10.11 11.95
CA ALA A 37 9.53 -11.47 11.41
C ALA A 37 11.00 -11.91 11.34
N ILE A 38 11.92 -11.03 10.91
CA ILE A 38 13.36 -11.31 10.88
C ILE A 38 13.89 -11.59 12.29
N MET A 39 13.46 -10.78 13.28
CA MET A 39 13.84 -10.98 14.69
C MET A 39 13.30 -12.29 15.24
N GLN A 40 12.06 -12.65 14.94
CA GLN A 40 11.45 -13.93 15.35
C GLN A 40 12.17 -15.14 14.73
N LEU A 41 12.73 -15.01 13.52
CA LEU A 41 13.55 -16.04 12.87
C LEU A 41 15.01 -16.07 13.37
N GLY A 42 15.32 -15.38 14.49
CA GLY A 42 16.63 -15.39 15.12
C GLY A 42 17.71 -14.62 14.36
N LYS A 43 17.33 -13.69 13.48
CA LYS A 43 18.28 -12.84 12.75
C LYS A 43 18.23 -11.40 13.27
N ASN A 44 19.35 -10.69 13.16
CA ASN A 44 19.44 -9.31 13.59
C ASN A 44 18.80 -8.36 12.56
N SER A 45 17.89 -7.52 13.01
CA SER A 45 17.28 -6.47 12.19
C SER A 45 17.33 -5.11 12.87
N LEU A 46 17.38 -4.05 12.06
CA LEU A 46 17.40 -2.66 12.51
C LEU A 46 16.51 -1.81 11.61
N LEU A 47 15.63 -1.01 12.21
CA LEU A 47 14.90 0.03 11.49
C LEU A 47 15.72 1.31 11.46
N VAL A 48 15.82 1.96 10.30
CA VAL A 48 16.49 3.25 10.14
C VAL A 48 15.49 4.25 9.57
N PRO A 49 15.30 5.43 10.24
CA PRO A 49 14.28 6.38 9.80
C PRO A 49 14.63 7.00 8.45
N LEU A 50 13.63 7.09 7.57
CA LEU A 50 13.76 7.84 6.31
C LEU A 50 14.01 9.34 6.59
N PRO A 51 14.71 10.06 5.69
CA PRO A 51 14.93 11.49 5.80
C PRO A 51 13.64 12.27 6.05
N GLY A 52 13.71 13.29 6.93
CA GLY A 52 12.55 14.09 7.32
C GLY A 52 11.59 13.42 8.31
N THR A 53 11.86 12.16 8.69
CA THR A 53 11.05 11.46 9.72
C THR A 53 11.86 11.10 10.98
N ARG A 54 13.16 11.36 10.99
CA ARG A 54 14.09 10.96 12.05
C ARG A 54 13.64 11.40 13.46
N ASN A 55 13.25 12.68 13.59
CA ASN A 55 12.88 13.27 14.88
C ASN A 55 11.41 13.03 15.26
N ARG A 56 10.66 12.26 14.50
CA ARG A 56 9.28 11.94 14.82
C ARG A 56 9.19 10.87 15.90
N ILE A 57 8.13 10.94 16.71
CA ILE A 57 7.80 9.91 17.69
C ILE A 57 7.32 8.65 16.95
N SER A 58 7.75 7.48 17.41
CA SER A 58 7.26 6.20 16.86
C SER A 58 5.76 6.06 17.09
N VAL A 59 5.08 5.45 16.13
CA VAL A 59 3.64 5.18 16.24
C VAL A 59 3.41 4.11 17.29
N GLN A 60 2.61 4.40 18.32
CA GLN A 60 2.36 3.48 19.43
C GLN A 60 1.81 2.11 18.97
N GLN A 61 0.97 2.09 17.93
CA GLN A 61 0.42 0.84 17.38
C GLN A 61 1.48 -0.11 16.82
N TYR A 62 2.68 0.38 16.54
CA TYR A 62 3.80 -0.44 16.04
C TYR A 62 4.69 -0.99 17.16
N SER A 63 4.44 -0.64 18.44
CA SER A 63 5.17 -1.20 19.59
C SER A 63 5.07 -2.72 19.67
N LYS A 64 3.95 -3.30 19.20
CA LYS A 64 3.74 -4.76 19.12
C LYS A 64 4.73 -5.50 18.21
N TYR A 65 5.48 -4.77 17.39
CA TYR A 65 6.52 -5.32 16.51
C TYR A 65 7.92 -5.18 17.10
N ASP A 66 8.04 -4.72 18.36
CA ASP A 66 9.31 -4.52 19.08
C ASP A 66 10.36 -3.75 18.26
N PRO A 67 10.04 -2.56 17.75
CA PRO A 67 10.88 -1.86 16.78
C PRO A 67 12.20 -1.39 17.39
N ILE A 68 13.32 -1.85 16.85
CA ILE A 68 14.66 -1.40 17.20
C ILE A 68 15.10 -0.34 16.19
N TRP A 69 15.19 0.91 16.62
CA TRP A 69 15.59 2.03 15.78
C TRP A 69 17.08 2.35 15.90
N GLY A 70 17.71 2.56 14.75
CA GLY A 70 19.10 3.04 14.63
C GLY A 70 19.18 4.25 13.71
N GLU A 71 20.39 4.68 13.43
CA GLU A 71 20.68 5.80 12.55
C GLU A 71 21.43 5.31 11.32
N ILE A 72 21.35 6.05 10.20
CA ILE A 72 21.95 5.63 8.92
C ILE A 72 23.46 5.39 9.01
N TRP A 73 24.17 6.13 9.87
CA TRP A 73 25.62 5.94 10.09
C TRP A 73 25.97 4.74 10.96
N HIS A 74 24.96 4.04 11.53
CA HIS A 74 25.14 2.75 12.19
C HIS A 74 25.18 1.57 11.20
N THR A 75 24.99 1.83 9.89
CA THR A 75 25.09 0.78 8.87
C THR A 75 26.53 0.32 8.72
N ARG A 76 26.71 -0.98 8.52
CA ARG A 76 28.01 -1.65 8.37
C ARG A 76 28.14 -2.15 6.94
N ARG A 77 29.38 -2.39 6.49
CA ARG A 77 29.68 -2.84 5.13
C ARG A 77 28.96 -4.15 4.75
N ASN A 78 28.78 -5.03 5.72
CA ASN A 78 28.13 -6.36 5.49
C ASN A 78 26.64 -6.34 5.79
N ASP A 79 26.04 -5.19 6.10
CA ASP A 79 24.58 -5.11 6.29
C ASP A 79 23.88 -5.28 4.94
N ILE A 80 22.72 -5.93 4.99
CA ILE A 80 21.77 -5.96 3.87
C ILE A 80 20.75 -4.87 4.11
N VAL A 81 20.57 -3.99 3.13
CA VAL A 81 19.71 -2.81 3.28
C VAL A 81 18.47 -2.96 2.41
N ILE A 82 17.31 -3.04 3.05
CA ILE A 82 16.01 -3.06 2.37
C ILE A 82 15.43 -1.65 2.35
N ILE A 83 15.12 -1.16 1.17
CA ILE A 83 14.63 0.19 0.92
C ILE A 83 13.24 0.09 0.28
N PRO A 84 12.25 0.90 0.73
CA PRO A 84 10.98 0.97 0.02
C PRO A 84 11.15 1.62 -1.36
N GLU A 85 10.17 1.43 -2.24
CA GLU A 85 10.14 1.98 -3.60
C GLU A 85 10.34 3.50 -3.68
N SER A 86 10.18 4.21 -2.58
CA SER A 86 10.44 5.65 -2.46
C SER A 86 11.93 6.05 -2.51
N LEU A 87 12.80 5.14 -2.96
CA LEU A 87 14.24 5.36 -3.17
C LEU A 87 14.56 6.71 -3.84
N GLY A 88 13.75 7.09 -4.85
CA GLY A 88 13.89 8.36 -5.52
C GLY A 88 13.71 9.60 -4.64
N GLN A 89 13.24 9.48 -3.42
CA GLN A 89 13.05 10.57 -2.46
C GLN A 89 14.22 10.71 -1.48
N LEU A 90 15.16 9.76 -1.45
CA LEU A 90 16.31 9.81 -0.56
C LEU A 90 17.30 10.91 -1.00
N PRO A 91 17.86 11.70 -0.06
CA PRO A 91 18.93 12.64 -0.36
C PRO A 91 20.21 11.90 -0.75
N LEU A 92 21.05 12.53 -1.58
CA LEU A 92 22.29 11.91 -2.08
C LEU A 92 23.22 11.44 -0.96
N TRP A 93 23.29 12.18 0.15
CA TRP A 93 24.18 11.84 1.27
C TRP A 93 23.79 10.52 1.98
N TYR A 94 22.52 10.07 1.90
CA TYR A 94 22.11 8.77 2.43
C TYR A 94 22.87 7.62 1.76
N PHE A 95 23.15 7.78 0.45
CA PHE A 95 23.84 6.74 -0.33
C PHE A 95 25.30 6.54 0.05
N PHE A 96 25.93 7.50 0.72
CA PHE A 96 27.28 7.30 1.25
C PHE A 96 27.34 6.24 2.36
N PHE A 97 26.23 6.04 3.06
CA PHE A 97 26.12 5.09 4.17
C PHE A 97 25.53 3.74 3.75
N ILE A 98 25.00 3.64 2.54
CA ILE A 98 24.33 2.44 2.06
C ILE A 98 25.28 1.66 1.16
N SER A 99 25.53 0.39 1.49
CA SER A 99 26.33 -0.50 0.65
C SER A 99 25.62 -0.79 -0.67
N ARG A 100 26.32 -0.62 -1.79
CA ARG A 100 25.75 -0.87 -3.12
C ARG A 100 25.49 -2.35 -3.41
N GLN A 101 26.30 -3.23 -2.86
CA GLN A 101 26.25 -4.67 -3.12
C GLN A 101 25.11 -5.37 -2.40
N ASN A 102 24.62 -4.77 -1.30
CA ASN A 102 23.64 -5.37 -0.39
C ASN A 102 22.32 -4.60 -0.36
N LEU A 103 21.95 -3.95 -1.47
CA LEU A 103 20.71 -3.19 -1.57
C LEU A 103 19.58 -4.03 -2.15
N PHE A 104 18.45 -4.04 -1.44
CA PHE A 104 17.18 -4.60 -1.91
C PHE A 104 16.11 -3.51 -1.97
N LEU A 105 15.33 -3.49 -3.05
CA LEU A 105 14.24 -2.54 -3.25
C LEU A 105 12.90 -3.25 -3.07
N TRP A 106 12.14 -2.85 -2.04
CA TRP A 106 10.82 -3.41 -1.78
C TRP A 106 9.71 -2.58 -2.41
N MET A 107 9.05 -3.16 -3.40
CA MET A 107 7.98 -2.57 -4.19
C MET A 107 6.63 -2.79 -3.49
N LEU A 108 6.28 -1.87 -2.57
CA LEU A 108 4.99 -1.85 -1.86
C LEU A 108 3.90 -1.14 -2.67
N SER A 109 4.30 -0.18 -3.52
CA SER A 109 3.43 0.57 -4.41
C SER A 109 4.18 0.91 -5.69
N VAL A 110 3.60 0.62 -6.84
CA VAL A 110 4.26 0.91 -8.13
C VAL A 110 4.31 2.40 -8.46
N ASP A 111 3.43 3.22 -7.88
CA ASP A 111 3.30 4.66 -8.19
C ASP A 111 4.56 5.46 -7.88
N PHE A 112 5.27 5.12 -6.80
CA PHE A 112 6.43 5.89 -6.34
C PHE A 112 7.73 5.49 -7.04
N SER A 113 7.80 4.27 -7.56
CA SER A 113 9.03 3.75 -8.17
C SER A 113 9.14 4.06 -9.65
N TYR A 114 8.05 3.94 -10.37
CA TYR A 114 8.02 3.98 -11.84
C TYR A 114 7.12 5.09 -12.40
N GLU A 115 7.00 6.24 -11.74
CA GLU A 115 6.02 7.28 -12.09
C GLU A 115 5.90 7.54 -13.61
N ASN A 116 7.02 7.76 -14.33
CA ASN A 116 7.01 8.02 -15.78
C ASN A 116 6.86 6.74 -16.63
N GLN A 117 7.40 5.60 -16.17
CA GLN A 117 7.35 4.33 -16.92
C GLN A 117 6.05 3.60 -16.67
N PHE A 118 5.54 3.71 -15.44
CA PHE A 118 4.23 3.22 -15.05
C PHE A 118 3.11 3.85 -15.87
N GLN A 119 3.17 5.14 -16.14
CA GLN A 119 2.22 5.80 -17.02
C GLN A 119 2.20 5.17 -18.43
N LYS A 120 3.36 4.85 -19.00
CA LYS A 120 3.46 4.15 -20.29
C LYS A 120 2.88 2.75 -20.23
N TYR A 121 3.15 2.01 -19.16
CA TYR A 121 2.61 0.68 -18.96
C TYR A 121 1.08 0.68 -18.86
N GLU A 122 0.50 1.53 -18.02
CA GLU A 122 -0.94 1.66 -17.84
C GLU A 122 -1.64 2.12 -19.13
N THR A 123 -1.10 3.13 -19.80
CA THR A 123 -1.66 3.63 -21.07
C THR A 123 -1.63 2.58 -22.16
N LYS A 124 -0.55 1.78 -22.25
CA LYS A 124 -0.40 0.73 -23.27
C LYS A 124 -1.33 -0.45 -23.02
N ASN A 125 -1.48 -0.88 -21.76
CA ASN A 125 -2.13 -2.14 -21.43
C ASN A 125 -3.57 -1.97 -20.92
N PHE A 126 -3.92 -0.81 -20.34
CA PHE A 126 -5.19 -0.66 -19.60
C PHE A 126 -5.97 0.63 -19.87
N LYS A 127 -5.56 1.48 -20.79
CA LYS A 127 -6.25 2.73 -21.22
C LYS A 127 -6.63 3.74 -20.13
N ILE A 128 -6.35 3.51 -18.83
CA ILE A 128 -6.72 4.39 -17.72
C ILE A 128 -5.48 4.90 -16.97
N HIS A 129 -5.53 6.17 -16.61
CA HIS A 129 -4.42 6.91 -16.03
C HIS A 129 -4.69 7.33 -14.56
N PRO A 130 -4.11 6.70 -13.53
CA PRO A 130 -4.33 7.08 -12.13
C PRO A 130 -3.71 8.43 -11.76
N ALA A 131 -2.57 8.77 -12.35
CA ALA A 131 -1.89 10.04 -12.11
C ALA A 131 -2.68 11.27 -12.60
N TRP A 132 -3.63 11.07 -13.51
CA TRP A 132 -4.50 12.12 -14.03
C TRP A 132 -5.33 12.79 -12.94
N LEU A 133 -5.86 12.00 -12.02
CA LEU A 133 -6.63 12.48 -10.87
C LEU A 133 -5.80 13.31 -9.87
N LYS A 134 -4.53 12.95 -9.65
CA LYS A 134 -3.62 13.74 -8.78
C LYS A 134 -3.23 15.07 -9.43
N ASN A 135 -2.98 15.09 -10.74
CA ASN A 135 -2.61 16.30 -11.46
C ASN A 135 -3.76 17.29 -11.62
N GLU A 136 -5.02 16.85 -11.71
CA GLU A 136 -6.16 17.75 -11.74
C GLU A 136 -6.37 18.47 -10.40
N GLN A 137 -6.19 17.81 -9.29
CA GLN A 137 -6.27 18.46 -7.96
C GLN A 137 -5.18 19.52 -7.77
N ILE A 138 -3.98 19.28 -8.30
CA ILE A 138 -2.90 20.28 -8.31
C ILE A 138 -3.21 21.41 -9.26
N LYS A 139 -3.76 21.14 -10.46
CA LYS A 139 -4.18 22.16 -11.44
C LYS A 139 -5.32 23.05 -10.93
N LEU A 140 -6.31 22.48 -10.23
CA LEU A 140 -7.41 23.24 -9.63
C LEU A 140 -6.95 24.18 -8.50
N ARG A 141 -6.02 23.75 -7.65
CA ARG A 141 -5.42 24.62 -6.62
C ARG A 141 -4.53 25.74 -7.21
N LEU A 142 -3.92 25.53 -8.38
CA LEU A 142 -3.05 26.50 -9.01
C LEU A 142 -3.78 27.55 -9.86
N LYS A 143 -5.08 27.39 -10.15
CA LYS A 143 -5.85 28.32 -11.01
C LYS A 143 -6.09 29.68 -10.37
N ASN A 144 -5.99 29.81 -9.05
CA ASN A 144 -6.42 31.02 -8.33
C ASN A 144 -5.32 32.06 -8.00
N PHE A 145 -4.03 31.89 -8.43
CA PHE A 145 -2.97 32.83 -8.09
C PHE A 145 -2.05 33.17 -9.27
N LYS A 146 -2.28 34.31 -9.97
CA LYS A 146 -1.52 34.69 -11.18
C LYS A 146 -0.06 35.11 -10.94
N ALA A 147 0.28 35.77 -9.85
CA ALA A 147 1.64 36.28 -9.59
C ALA A 147 2.56 35.23 -8.93
N GLN A 148 2.04 34.36 -8.07
CA GLN A 148 2.80 33.23 -7.48
C GLN A 148 3.10 32.12 -8.49
N LYS A 149 2.42 32.11 -9.65
CA LYS A 149 2.58 31.10 -10.70
C LYS A 149 3.96 31.06 -11.33
N LEU A 150 4.64 32.20 -11.51
CA LEU A 150 5.95 32.24 -12.20
C LEU A 150 7.04 31.71 -11.28
N ILE A 151 7.04 32.13 -10.02
CA ILE A 151 7.98 31.69 -8.99
C ILE A 151 7.79 30.20 -8.70
N MET A 152 6.53 29.75 -8.56
CA MET A 152 6.20 28.32 -8.34
C MET A 152 6.56 27.46 -9.57
N LYS A 153 6.40 27.94 -10.79
CA LYS A 153 6.86 27.24 -12.00
C LYS A 153 8.38 27.11 -12.03
N PHE A 154 9.12 28.17 -11.66
CA PHE A 154 10.58 28.14 -11.58
C PHE A 154 11.06 27.13 -10.54
N PHE A 155 10.50 27.15 -9.30
CA PHE A 155 10.81 26.16 -8.28
C PHE A 155 10.39 24.74 -8.66
N ALA A 156 9.25 24.57 -9.34
CA ALA A 156 8.82 23.27 -9.83
C ALA A 156 9.74 22.74 -10.95
N MET A 157 10.19 23.61 -11.86
CA MET A 157 11.17 23.24 -12.89
C MET A 157 12.55 22.92 -12.29
N ALA A 158 13.03 23.77 -11.37
CA ALA A 158 14.29 23.51 -10.66
C ALA A 158 14.25 22.20 -9.87
N LYS A 159 13.13 21.94 -9.17
CA LYS A 159 12.88 20.67 -8.49
C LYS A 159 12.85 19.48 -9.46
N LEU A 160 12.19 19.62 -10.60
CA LEU A 160 12.12 18.58 -11.64
C LEU A 160 13.50 18.31 -12.25
N GLN A 161 14.31 19.37 -12.53
CA GLN A 161 15.68 19.22 -13.02
C GLN A 161 16.58 18.57 -11.97
N TYR A 162 16.46 18.97 -10.70
CA TYR A 162 17.17 18.33 -9.60
C TYR A 162 16.80 16.84 -9.48
N VAL A 163 15.52 16.51 -9.56
CA VAL A 163 15.05 15.10 -9.52
C VAL A 163 15.59 14.32 -10.73
N LYS A 164 15.56 14.88 -11.92
CA LYS A 164 16.14 14.25 -13.14
C LYS A 164 17.65 14.03 -12.99
N PHE A 165 18.39 15.06 -12.55
CA PHE A 165 19.83 14.97 -12.30
C PHE A 165 20.13 13.92 -11.23
N ARG A 166 19.44 13.99 -10.09
CA ARG A 166 19.57 13.02 -8.99
C ARG A 166 19.28 11.59 -9.48
N ASN A 167 18.18 11.37 -10.19
CA ASN A 167 17.82 10.05 -10.69
C ASN A 167 18.86 9.52 -11.71
N ARG A 168 19.40 10.40 -12.56
CA ARG A 168 20.46 10.05 -13.51
C ARG A 168 21.77 9.70 -12.77
N TYR A 169 22.15 10.53 -11.79
CA TYR A 169 23.33 10.29 -10.94
C TYR A 169 23.17 8.99 -10.15
N MET A 170 21.98 8.73 -9.61
CA MET A 170 21.70 7.53 -8.85
C MET A 170 21.73 6.28 -9.72
N ARG A 171 21.14 6.33 -10.92
CA ARG A 171 21.20 5.19 -11.89
C ARG A 171 22.64 4.87 -12.30
N SER A 172 23.53 5.86 -12.40
CA SER A 172 24.95 5.64 -12.73
C SER A 172 25.77 5.11 -11.55
N ARG A 173 25.29 5.26 -10.32
CA ARG A 173 26.03 4.94 -9.09
C ARG A 173 25.42 3.80 -8.28
N ILE A 174 24.10 3.52 -8.45
CA ILE A 174 23.38 2.48 -7.74
C ILE A 174 22.85 1.52 -8.80
N ASN A 175 23.63 0.51 -9.08
CA ASN A 175 23.17 -0.63 -9.88
C ASN A 175 22.56 -1.65 -8.90
N ILE A 176 21.23 -1.58 -8.71
CA ILE A 176 20.51 -2.61 -7.97
C ILE A 176 20.33 -3.76 -8.97
N ASP A 177 20.84 -4.91 -8.65
CA ASP A 177 20.61 -6.14 -9.44
C ASP A 177 19.09 -6.39 -9.49
N PHE A 178 18.60 -6.85 -10.64
CA PHE A 178 17.20 -7.22 -10.81
C PHE A 178 16.76 -8.33 -9.85
N ASN A 179 17.67 -9.18 -9.40
CA ASN A 179 17.41 -10.20 -8.39
C ASN A 179 17.13 -9.61 -7.00
N ASN A 180 17.54 -8.37 -6.74
CA ASN A 180 17.38 -7.69 -5.47
C ASN A 180 16.06 -6.86 -5.37
N TYR A 181 15.09 -7.12 -6.27
CA TYR A 181 13.76 -6.54 -6.15
C TYR A 181 12.82 -7.47 -5.38
N LEU A 182 12.11 -6.89 -4.42
CA LEU A 182 11.10 -7.56 -3.60
C LEU A 182 9.72 -7.01 -3.98
N PHE A 183 8.74 -7.88 -4.20
CA PHE A 183 7.41 -7.49 -4.68
C PHE A 183 6.33 -7.82 -3.65
N GLN A 184 5.57 -6.80 -3.23
CA GLN A 184 4.42 -6.98 -2.34
C GLN A 184 3.25 -7.69 -3.04
N SER A 185 3.12 -7.52 -4.36
CA SER A 185 1.95 -7.96 -5.13
C SER A 185 2.35 -8.55 -6.47
N ALA A 186 1.50 -9.41 -7.02
CA ALA A 186 1.64 -9.92 -8.38
C ALA A 186 1.61 -8.76 -9.40
N TYR A 187 0.78 -7.75 -9.14
CA TYR A 187 0.74 -6.53 -9.94
C TYR A 187 2.08 -5.79 -9.98
N ALA A 188 2.73 -5.59 -8.83
CA ALA A 188 4.04 -4.93 -8.77
C ALA A 188 5.10 -5.72 -9.56
N ARG A 189 5.10 -7.05 -9.43
CA ARG A 189 5.98 -7.94 -10.18
C ARG A 189 5.73 -7.83 -11.70
N GLU A 190 4.47 -7.83 -12.14
CA GLU A 190 4.13 -7.74 -13.56
C GLU A 190 4.53 -6.39 -14.16
N VAL A 191 4.28 -5.28 -13.46
CA VAL A 191 4.75 -3.95 -13.89
C VAL A 191 6.27 -3.93 -14.04
N PHE A 192 7.00 -4.50 -13.07
CA PHE A 192 8.45 -4.59 -13.13
C PHE A 192 8.93 -5.40 -14.34
N ARG A 193 8.33 -6.57 -14.57
CA ARG A 193 8.64 -7.46 -15.73
C ARG A 193 8.44 -6.74 -17.06
N ALA A 194 7.29 -6.07 -17.21
CA ALA A 194 6.94 -5.38 -18.45
C ALA A 194 7.83 -4.15 -18.73
N ILE A 195 8.39 -3.51 -17.67
CA ILE A 195 9.27 -2.35 -17.82
C ILE A 195 10.73 -2.76 -18.11
N ASN A 196 11.21 -3.85 -17.48
CA ASN A 196 12.61 -4.23 -17.48
C ASN A 196 12.91 -5.48 -18.31
N ASP A 197 11.89 -6.07 -18.93
CA ASP A 197 11.98 -7.31 -19.73
C ASP A 197 12.72 -8.44 -19.00
N THR A 198 12.37 -8.66 -17.74
CA THR A 198 13.00 -9.68 -16.88
C THR A 198 11.99 -10.32 -15.94
N ASN A 199 12.25 -11.57 -15.55
CA ASN A 199 11.49 -12.32 -14.56
C ASN A 199 12.13 -12.34 -13.17
N SER A 200 13.20 -11.58 -12.97
CA SER A 200 13.95 -11.53 -11.72
C SER A 200 13.19 -10.89 -10.58
N GLY A 201 13.65 -11.15 -9.35
CA GLY A 201 13.10 -10.63 -8.12
C GLY A 201 12.27 -11.64 -7.33
N VAL A 202 11.97 -11.34 -6.09
CA VAL A 202 11.38 -12.23 -5.10
C VAL A 202 10.06 -11.67 -4.58
N MET A 203 9.07 -12.54 -4.34
CA MET A 203 7.84 -12.13 -3.65
C MET A 203 8.14 -11.93 -2.17
N LEU A 204 7.72 -10.79 -1.65
CA LEU A 204 7.68 -10.44 -0.24
C LEU A 204 6.41 -9.64 0.00
N SER A 205 5.35 -10.33 0.38
CA SER A 205 4.03 -9.73 0.63
C SER A 205 4.03 -8.93 1.94
N ASP A 206 2.88 -8.47 2.37
CA ASP A 206 2.59 -7.99 3.71
C ASP A 206 1.30 -8.65 4.20
N TYR A 207 0.92 -8.44 5.43
CA TYR A 207 -0.33 -8.97 5.96
C TYR A 207 -1.13 -7.91 6.70
N THR A 208 -2.45 -8.12 6.76
CA THR A 208 -3.32 -7.35 7.64
C THR A 208 -3.34 -7.97 9.03
N ASN A 209 -3.14 -7.14 10.07
CA ASN A 209 -3.09 -7.64 11.44
C ASN A 209 -4.46 -7.49 12.12
N PHE A 210 -5.20 -8.61 12.21
CA PHE A 210 -6.52 -8.68 12.84
C PHE A 210 -6.54 -9.53 14.12
N GLU A 211 -5.48 -9.53 14.90
CA GLU A 211 -5.45 -10.28 16.16
C GLU A 211 -6.55 -9.85 17.16
N ASN A 212 -7.15 -8.69 16.96
CA ASN A 212 -8.25 -8.19 17.80
C ASN A 212 -9.62 -8.29 17.11
N LYS A 213 -10.07 -9.50 16.77
CA LYS A 213 -11.51 -9.78 16.59
C LYS A 213 -12.28 -9.66 17.91
N GLN A 214 -11.79 -8.84 18.86
CA GLN A 214 -12.48 -8.65 20.14
C GLN A 214 -13.79 -7.95 19.88
N LYS A 215 -14.85 -8.72 20.21
CA LYS A 215 -16.24 -8.33 20.48
C LYS A 215 -16.49 -6.82 20.29
N ILE A 216 -16.90 -6.45 19.09
CA ILE A 216 -17.45 -5.11 18.84
C ILE A 216 -18.65 -5.01 19.76
N ARG A 217 -18.48 -4.29 20.86
CA ARG A 217 -19.53 -4.03 21.85
C ARG A 217 -20.43 -2.94 21.27
N LYS A 218 -21.60 -3.35 20.78
CA LYS A 218 -22.74 -2.54 20.32
C LYS A 218 -22.53 -1.82 18.97
N PRO A 219 -23.58 -1.80 18.12
CA PRO A 219 -23.57 -1.01 16.90
C PRO A 219 -23.36 0.47 17.22
N VAL A 220 -22.40 1.09 16.56
CA VAL A 220 -22.03 2.50 16.72
C VAL A 220 -22.78 3.36 15.70
N PHE A 221 -23.27 2.73 14.62
CA PHE A 221 -23.89 3.41 13.49
C PHE A 221 -25.33 2.98 13.33
N CYS A 222 -26.20 3.94 13.36
CA CYS A 222 -27.62 4.02 13.03
C CYS A 222 -28.48 2.73 13.07
N THR A 223 -29.61 2.79 13.78
CA THR A 223 -30.72 1.82 13.80
C THR A 223 -31.62 1.92 12.57
N CYS A 224 -31.18 2.54 11.46
CA CYS A 224 -32.02 2.70 10.28
C CYS A 224 -32.16 1.39 9.51
N THR A 225 -33.30 1.21 8.84
CA THR A 225 -33.62 0.04 8.00
C THR A 225 -32.88 0.02 6.65
N LYS A 226 -32.10 1.06 6.36
CA LYS A 226 -31.36 1.22 5.11
C LYS A 226 -30.15 0.31 5.05
N LYS A 227 -29.75 -0.09 3.84
CA LYS A 227 -28.47 -0.77 3.58
C LYS A 227 -27.30 0.17 3.77
N HIS A 228 -26.25 -0.29 4.45
CA HIS A 228 -25.04 0.50 4.76
C HIS A 228 -23.90 0.11 3.83
N ILE A 229 -23.32 1.10 3.17
CA ILE A 229 -22.08 0.96 2.40
C ILE A 229 -21.00 1.81 3.05
N ALA A 230 -19.94 1.18 3.59
CA ALA A 230 -18.71 1.87 3.90
C ALA A 230 -17.92 2.11 2.60
N TYR A 231 -17.37 3.31 2.39
CA TYR A 231 -16.60 3.58 1.19
C TYR A 231 -15.35 4.41 1.48
N PHE A 232 -14.33 4.27 0.61
CA PHE A 232 -13.10 5.04 0.71
C PHE A 232 -13.10 6.21 -0.27
N PRO A 233 -13.28 7.48 0.19
CA PRO A 233 -13.47 8.62 -0.72
C PRO A 233 -12.19 9.10 -1.40
N ALA A 234 -11.01 8.89 -0.81
CA ALA A 234 -9.79 9.58 -1.22
C ALA A 234 -9.30 9.27 -2.63
N LYS A 235 -9.70 8.14 -3.23
CA LYS A 235 -9.23 7.69 -4.54
C LYS A 235 -10.26 7.81 -5.67
N SER A 236 -11.53 8.14 -5.36
CA SER A 236 -12.65 8.07 -6.31
C SER A 236 -13.59 9.27 -6.25
N LEU A 237 -13.10 10.44 -5.84
CA LEU A 237 -13.91 11.62 -5.49
C LEU A 237 -14.99 11.98 -6.51
N ASN A 238 -14.69 12.02 -7.81
CA ASN A 238 -15.66 12.46 -8.82
C ASN A 238 -16.75 11.41 -9.05
N LEU A 239 -16.38 10.13 -9.19
CA LEU A 239 -17.35 9.07 -9.45
C LEU A 239 -18.26 8.82 -8.25
N ILE A 240 -17.70 8.85 -7.03
CA ILE A 240 -18.51 8.63 -5.83
C ILE A 240 -19.53 9.74 -5.61
N SER A 241 -19.21 11.02 -5.91
CA SER A 241 -20.19 12.10 -5.81
C SER A 241 -21.36 11.89 -6.78
N LEU A 242 -21.10 11.51 -8.02
CA LEU A 242 -22.17 11.18 -8.98
C LEU A 242 -23.05 10.02 -8.51
N ILE A 243 -22.45 8.99 -7.91
CA ILE A 243 -23.19 7.85 -7.33
C ILE A 243 -24.07 8.30 -6.16
N LEU A 244 -23.59 9.20 -5.32
CA LEU A 244 -24.35 9.77 -4.21
C LEU A 244 -25.53 10.60 -4.72
N ASP A 245 -25.33 11.40 -5.78
CA ASP A 245 -26.39 12.18 -6.43
C ASP A 245 -27.47 11.27 -7.04
N ILE A 246 -27.07 10.19 -7.71
CA ILE A 246 -28.00 9.17 -8.23
C ILE A 246 -28.79 8.51 -7.09
N ASN A 247 -28.11 8.14 -6.00
CA ASN A 247 -28.80 7.57 -4.83
C ASN A 247 -29.83 8.53 -4.26
N ALA A 248 -29.49 9.82 -4.14
CA ALA A 248 -30.40 10.85 -3.65
C ALA A 248 -31.63 11.00 -4.57
N SER A 249 -31.42 11.07 -5.90
CA SER A 249 -32.52 11.20 -6.88
C SER A 249 -33.47 9.99 -6.88
N ARG A 250 -32.97 8.81 -6.48
CA ARG A 250 -33.75 7.55 -6.35
C ARG A 250 -34.30 7.34 -4.93
N GLY A 251 -34.43 8.39 -4.12
CA GLY A 251 -35.02 8.36 -2.77
C GLY A 251 -34.09 7.99 -1.63
N GLY A 252 -32.77 7.96 -1.87
CA GLY A 252 -31.76 7.76 -0.82
C GLY A 252 -31.87 6.42 -0.09
N LEU A 253 -32.09 5.33 -0.83
CA LEU A 253 -32.33 3.98 -0.29
C LEU A 253 -31.09 3.36 0.38
N ILE A 254 -29.91 3.85 0.06
CA ILE A 254 -28.63 3.35 0.56
C ILE A 254 -27.98 4.43 1.42
N HIS A 255 -27.43 4.03 2.58
CA HIS A 255 -26.65 4.91 3.44
C HIS A 255 -25.17 4.70 3.18
N PHE A 256 -24.54 5.65 2.47
CA PHE A 256 -23.13 5.67 2.19
C PHE A 256 -22.36 6.36 3.33
N ILE A 257 -21.38 5.68 3.92
CA ILE A 257 -20.62 6.17 5.07
C ILE A 257 -19.12 6.23 4.69
N PRO A 258 -18.52 7.44 4.64
CA PRO A 258 -17.12 7.60 4.26
C PRO A 258 -16.16 7.12 5.34
N ILE A 259 -15.13 6.37 4.96
CA ILE A 259 -13.98 6.07 5.82
C ILE A 259 -12.99 7.23 5.70
N GLN A 260 -13.23 8.28 6.49
CA GLN A 260 -12.39 9.48 6.51
C GLN A 260 -12.37 10.08 7.90
N GLY A 261 -11.17 10.37 8.44
CA GLY A 261 -11.01 10.97 9.76
C GLY A 261 -11.43 10.06 10.93
N LEU A 262 -11.55 8.75 10.68
CA LEU A 262 -11.94 7.75 11.67
C LEU A 262 -10.71 7.14 12.35
N GLU A 263 -10.83 6.88 13.65
CA GLU A 263 -9.87 6.05 14.37
C GLU A 263 -10.00 4.57 13.95
N PRO A 264 -8.96 3.73 14.10
CA PRO A 264 -8.99 2.34 13.68
C PRO A 264 -10.12 1.51 14.27
N SER A 265 -10.44 1.73 15.55
CA SER A 265 -11.57 1.07 16.21
C SER A 265 -12.90 1.43 15.57
N GLN A 266 -13.06 2.68 15.13
CA GLN A 266 -14.24 3.15 14.41
C GLN A 266 -14.32 2.55 12.99
N VAL A 267 -13.17 2.43 12.30
CA VAL A 267 -13.12 1.75 10.98
C VAL A 267 -13.53 0.29 11.12
N ILE A 268 -13.02 -0.42 12.13
CA ILE A 268 -13.39 -1.81 12.42
C ILE A 268 -14.88 -1.94 12.71
N ALA A 269 -15.45 -1.07 13.55
CA ALA A 269 -16.87 -1.07 13.86
C ALA A 269 -17.70 -0.82 12.60
N LEU A 270 -17.37 0.21 11.83
CA LEU A 270 -18.07 0.56 10.59
C LEU A 270 -18.05 -0.59 9.58
N LEU A 271 -16.89 -1.18 9.30
CA LEU A 271 -16.77 -2.30 8.37
C LEU A 271 -17.55 -3.53 8.85
N SER A 272 -17.54 -3.83 10.15
CA SER A 272 -18.28 -4.97 10.69
C SER A 272 -19.80 -4.82 10.54
N GLU A 273 -20.30 -3.61 10.66
CA GLU A 273 -21.74 -3.30 10.56
C GLU A 273 -22.21 -3.12 9.11
N SER A 274 -21.31 -2.76 8.19
CA SER A 274 -21.66 -2.47 6.80
C SER A 274 -22.13 -3.73 6.03
N ASP A 275 -23.08 -3.56 5.14
CA ASP A 275 -23.53 -4.59 4.20
C ASP A 275 -22.51 -4.81 3.06
N LEU A 276 -21.71 -3.75 2.76
CA LEU A 276 -20.73 -3.76 1.67
C LEU A 276 -19.63 -2.71 1.95
N PHE A 277 -18.40 -3.03 1.61
CA PHE A 277 -17.33 -2.05 1.43
C PHE A 277 -17.12 -1.75 -0.05
N LEU A 278 -17.13 -0.47 -0.42
CA LEU A 278 -16.96 0.00 -1.79
C LEU A 278 -15.65 0.80 -1.94
N ASP A 279 -14.79 0.38 -2.87
CA ASP A 279 -13.62 1.16 -3.28
C ASP A 279 -13.53 1.24 -4.81
N LEU A 280 -13.84 2.41 -5.35
CA LEU A 280 -13.81 2.72 -6.78
C LEU A 280 -12.46 3.30 -7.22
N GLY A 281 -11.47 3.22 -6.36
CA GLY A 281 -10.14 3.76 -6.59
C GLY A 281 -9.23 2.87 -7.41
N TYR A 282 -7.99 3.30 -7.46
CA TYR A 282 -6.88 2.57 -8.04
C TYR A 282 -6.05 1.90 -6.94
N PHE A 283 -5.58 0.68 -7.22
CA PHE A 283 -4.82 -0.15 -6.29
C PHE A 283 -3.35 -0.26 -6.75
N PRO A 284 -2.45 0.62 -6.28
CA PRO A 284 -1.03 0.58 -6.67
C PRO A 284 -0.26 -0.60 -6.07
N GLY A 285 -0.87 -1.34 -5.17
CA GLY A 285 -0.43 -2.54 -4.50
C GLY A 285 -1.60 -3.22 -3.80
N LYS A 286 -1.34 -4.15 -2.89
CA LYS A 286 -2.37 -4.82 -2.08
C LYS A 286 -2.86 -3.88 -0.98
N ASP A 287 -3.85 -3.05 -1.28
CA ASP A 287 -4.43 -2.11 -0.32
C ASP A 287 -5.05 -2.83 0.88
N ARG A 288 -4.97 -2.18 2.05
CA ARG A 288 -5.38 -2.79 3.32
C ARG A 288 -6.89 -2.83 3.53
N LEU A 289 -7.59 -1.74 3.23
CA LEU A 289 -9.03 -1.63 3.54
C LEU A 289 -9.88 -2.75 2.96
N PRO A 290 -9.73 -3.20 1.69
CA PRO A 290 -10.45 -4.36 1.18
C PRO A 290 -10.16 -5.65 1.96
N ARG A 291 -8.90 -5.86 2.34
CA ARG A 291 -8.47 -7.03 3.12
C ARG A 291 -9.03 -6.96 4.54
N GLU A 292 -9.03 -5.77 5.14
CA GLU A 292 -9.64 -5.49 6.45
C GLU A 292 -11.14 -5.73 6.44
N ALA A 293 -11.85 -5.22 5.44
CA ALA A 293 -13.29 -5.46 5.29
C ALA A 293 -13.61 -6.96 5.19
N THR A 294 -12.89 -7.68 4.32
CA THR A 294 -13.06 -9.11 4.14
C THR A 294 -12.81 -9.91 5.43
N SER A 295 -11.77 -9.55 6.20
CA SER A 295 -11.48 -10.18 7.50
C SER A 295 -12.60 -9.98 8.54
N LEU A 296 -13.37 -8.90 8.40
CA LEU A 296 -14.53 -8.57 9.26
C LEU A 296 -15.86 -9.10 8.70
N ASN A 297 -15.83 -10.02 7.73
CA ASN A 297 -17.00 -10.53 7.02
C ASN A 297 -17.84 -9.42 6.34
N CYS A 298 -17.21 -8.29 6.00
CA CYS A 298 -17.81 -7.28 5.16
C CYS A 298 -17.42 -7.58 3.70
N PRO A 299 -18.38 -7.92 2.84
CA PRO A 299 -18.09 -8.18 1.44
C PRO A 299 -17.61 -6.91 0.76
N VAL A 300 -16.75 -7.06 -0.24
CA VAL A 300 -16.14 -5.93 -0.96
C VAL A 300 -16.65 -5.83 -2.38
N LEU A 301 -16.70 -4.62 -2.92
CA LEU A 301 -16.94 -4.33 -4.33
C LEU A 301 -15.89 -3.29 -4.76
N LEU A 302 -15.02 -3.70 -5.68
CA LEU A 302 -13.81 -2.94 -6.00
C LEU A 302 -13.79 -2.55 -7.48
N ALA A 303 -13.17 -1.40 -7.79
CA ALA A 303 -12.81 -1.10 -9.17
C ALA A 303 -11.74 -2.07 -9.65
N LYS A 304 -11.92 -2.64 -10.84
CA LYS A 304 -10.96 -3.53 -11.51
C LYS A 304 -9.77 -2.72 -12.06
N ARG A 305 -8.92 -2.20 -11.15
CA ARG A 305 -7.80 -1.30 -11.48
C ARG A 305 -6.55 -1.69 -10.67
N GLY A 306 -5.36 -1.54 -11.29
CA GLY A 306 -4.10 -1.90 -10.64
C GLY A 306 -4.09 -3.35 -10.12
N ALA A 307 -3.68 -3.57 -8.88
CA ALA A 307 -3.61 -4.89 -8.25
C ALA A 307 -4.95 -5.65 -8.24
N ALA A 308 -6.10 -4.95 -8.20
CA ALA A 308 -7.41 -5.61 -8.26
C ALA A 308 -7.73 -6.28 -9.62
N ARG A 309 -6.88 -6.15 -10.62
CA ARG A 309 -6.94 -6.93 -11.87
C ARG A 309 -6.34 -8.33 -11.74
N PHE A 310 -5.53 -8.57 -10.70
CA PHE A 310 -4.78 -9.80 -10.50
C PHE A 310 -5.49 -10.69 -9.49
N LYS A 311 -5.81 -11.91 -9.92
CA LYS A 311 -6.47 -12.91 -9.05
C LYS A 311 -5.57 -13.40 -7.92
N GLU A 312 -4.26 -13.31 -8.09
CA GLU A 312 -3.27 -13.61 -7.07
C GLU A 312 -3.32 -12.59 -5.92
N ASP A 313 -3.60 -11.32 -6.23
CA ASP A 313 -3.69 -10.24 -5.25
C ASP A 313 -5.10 -10.13 -4.65
N PHE A 314 -6.13 -10.26 -5.50
CA PHE A 314 -7.55 -10.16 -5.13
C PHE A 314 -8.34 -11.31 -5.79
N PRO A 315 -8.41 -12.50 -5.18
CA PRO A 315 -9.14 -13.67 -5.74
C PRO A 315 -10.64 -13.53 -5.59
N LEU A 316 -11.20 -12.46 -6.15
CA LEU A 316 -12.61 -12.14 -6.17
C LEU A 316 -13.29 -12.67 -7.45
N PRO A 317 -14.55 -13.14 -7.36
CA PRO A 317 -15.37 -13.36 -8.54
C PRO A 317 -15.58 -12.06 -9.33
N SER A 318 -15.68 -12.17 -10.65
CA SER A 318 -15.75 -11.00 -11.56
C SER A 318 -16.90 -10.04 -11.24
N MET A 319 -18.01 -10.51 -10.69
CA MET A 319 -19.15 -9.68 -10.29
C MET A 319 -18.83 -8.68 -9.15
N TYR A 320 -17.72 -8.86 -8.43
CA TYR A 320 -17.26 -7.96 -7.37
C TYR A 320 -16.11 -7.03 -7.83
N LEU A 321 -15.82 -7.06 -9.13
CA LEU A 321 -14.80 -6.23 -9.77
C LEU A 321 -15.44 -5.37 -10.86
N LEU A 322 -15.64 -4.08 -10.58
CA LEU A 322 -16.26 -3.13 -11.49
C LEU A 322 -15.27 -2.65 -12.55
N ASP A 323 -15.56 -2.93 -13.81
CA ASP A 323 -14.79 -2.44 -14.94
C ASP A 323 -15.24 -1.02 -15.29
N LEU A 324 -14.68 -0.04 -14.61
CA LEU A 324 -15.03 1.38 -14.75
C LEU A 324 -14.67 1.98 -16.14
N GLU A 325 -14.00 1.22 -17.00
CA GLU A 325 -13.79 1.60 -18.41
C GLU A 325 -15.07 1.38 -19.25
N LYS A 326 -15.95 0.49 -18.78
CA LYS A 326 -17.16 0.07 -19.49
C LYS A 326 -18.44 0.54 -18.82
N LEU A 327 -18.35 1.05 -17.59
CA LEU A 327 -19.49 1.45 -16.79
C LEU A 327 -19.51 2.98 -16.62
N ASP A 328 -20.66 3.58 -16.95
CA ASP A 328 -20.97 4.94 -16.55
C ASP A 328 -21.46 5.01 -15.09
N PRO A 329 -21.74 6.18 -14.50
CA PRO A 329 -22.19 6.32 -13.13
C PRO A 329 -23.50 5.58 -12.85
N GLU A 330 -24.49 5.60 -13.79
CA GLU A 330 -25.77 4.91 -13.63
C GLU A 330 -25.59 3.39 -13.61
N SER A 331 -24.88 2.84 -14.59
CA SER A 331 -24.57 1.40 -14.66
C SER A 331 -23.73 0.94 -13.46
N THR A 332 -22.85 1.83 -12.94
CA THR A 332 -22.08 1.56 -11.72
C THR A 332 -23.01 1.48 -10.50
N PHE A 333 -23.95 2.40 -10.36
CA PHE A 333 -24.95 2.39 -9.29
C PHE A 333 -25.85 1.15 -9.36
N GLU A 334 -26.27 0.75 -10.55
CA GLU A 334 -27.03 -0.48 -10.75
C GLU A 334 -26.25 -1.74 -10.36
N ALA A 335 -24.96 -1.80 -10.68
CA ALA A 335 -24.09 -2.89 -10.26
C ALA A 335 -23.97 -2.96 -8.72
N ILE A 336 -23.85 -1.81 -8.04
CA ILE A 336 -23.84 -1.71 -6.57
C ILE A 336 -25.16 -2.26 -6.00
N THR A 337 -26.30 -1.78 -6.49
CA THR A 337 -27.61 -2.21 -5.99
C THR A 337 -27.86 -3.70 -6.25
N LYS A 338 -27.43 -4.22 -7.39
CA LYS A 338 -27.49 -5.66 -7.71
C LYS A 338 -26.66 -6.52 -6.74
N VAL A 339 -25.48 -6.05 -6.32
CA VAL A 339 -24.69 -6.76 -5.30
C VAL A 339 -25.37 -6.69 -3.94
N LEU A 340 -25.86 -5.52 -3.53
CA LEU A 340 -26.57 -5.35 -2.26
C LEU A 340 -27.84 -6.18 -2.15
N SER A 341 -28.60 -6.34 -3.24
CA SER A 341 -29.86 -7.11 -3.24
C SER A 341 -29.67 -8.58 -2.90
N LYS A 342 -28.46 -9.14 -3.15
CA LYS A 342 -28.12 -10.53 -2.78
C LYS A 342 -27.92 -10.73 -1.29
N GLY A 343 -27.73 -9.65 -0.53
CA GLY A 343 -27.53 -9.65 0.91
C GLY A 343 -26.10 -9.98 1.35
N LYS A 344 -25.73 -9.48 2.54
CA LYS A 344 -24.38 -9.60 3.13
C LYS A 344 -23.90 -11.06 3.22
N LYS A 345 -24.73 -11.96 3.73
CA LYS A 345 -24.39 -13.37 3.93
C LYS A 345 -24.03 -14.09 2.63
N PHE A 346 -24.81 -13.85 1.57
CA PHE A 346 -24.54 -14.42 0.24
C PHE A 346 -23.23 -13.88 -0.32
N ASN A 347 -23.05 -12.56 -0.29
CA ASN A 347 -21.87 -11.90 -0.84
C ASN A 347 -20.58 -12.33 -0.09
N SER A 348 -20.61 -12.44 1.25
CA SER A 348 -19.45 -12.92 2.02
C SER A 348 -19.08 -14.36 1.66
N ARG A 349 -20.05 -15.25 1.51
CA ARG A 349 -19.80 -16.65 1.08
C ARG A 349 -19.22 -16.71 -0.33
N ALA A 350 -19.73 -15.90 -1.26
CA ALA A 350 -19.20 -15.84 -2.62
C ALA A 350 -17.74 -15.33 -2.69
N GLN A 351 -17.27 -14.65 -1.65
CA GLN A 351 -15.90 -14.12 -1.52
C GLN A 351 -15.00 -14.96 -0.59
N SER A 352 -15.40 -16.20 -0.26
CA SER A 352 -14.64 -17.07 0.68
C SER A 352 -13.18 -17.27 0.27
N LYS A 353 -12.89 -17.41 -1.02
CA LYS A 353 -11.49 -17.52 -1.52
C LYS A 353 -10.64 -16.29 -1.19
N PHE A 354 -11.23 -15.10 -1.25
CA PHE A 354 -10.51 -13.89 -0.85
C PHE A 354 -10.32 -13.84 0.66
N GLN A 355 -11.30 -14.25 1.43
CA GLN A 355 -11.19 -14.36 2.89
C GLN A 355 -10.12 -15.37 3.31
N GLU A 356 -10.09 -16.53 2.69
CA GLU A 356 -9.07 -17.56 2.90
C GLU A 356 -7.66 -17.04 2.58
N ALA A 357 -7.52 -16.34 1.44
CA ALA A 357 -6.25 -15.72 1.05
C ALA A 357 -5.76 -14.70 2.08
N VAL A 358 -6.67 -13.83 2.57
CA VAL A 358 -6.33 -12.84 3.60
C VAL A 358 -5.97 -13.50 4.93
N CYS A 359 -6.66 -14.56 5.33
CA CYS A 359 -6.32 -15.34 6.54
C CYS A 359 -4.94 -16.02 6.42
N ALA A 360 -4.54 -16.40 5.22
CA ALA A 360 -3.25 -17.04 4.94
C ALA A 360 -2.08 -16.05 4.79
N GLU A 361 -2.32 -14.74 4.77
CA GLU A 361 -1.27 -13.73 4.51
C GLU A 361 -0.11 -13.79 5.52
N LYS A 362 -0.41 -13.88 6.81
CA LYS A 362 0.64 -13.89 7.86
C LYS A 362 1.54 -15.12 7.77
N PRO A 363 1.01 -16.36 7.70
CA PRO A 363 1.84 -17.54 7.47
C PRO A 363 2.67 -17.48 6.17
N LEU A 364 2.05 -17.00 5.08
CA LEU A 364 2.74 -16.82 3.81
C LEU A 364 3.88 -15.83 3.93
N PHE A 365 3.65 -14.68 4.53
CA PHE A 365 4.66 -13.66 4.76
C PHE A 365 5.86 -14.19 5.55
N ILE A 366 5.62 -14.92 6.65
CA ILE A 366 6.70 -15.51 7.44
C ILE A 366 7.54 -16.48 6.59
N LYS A 367 6.88 -17.32 5.77
CA LYS A 367 7.56 -18.22 4.84
C LYS A 367 8.37 -17.46 3.79
N GLU A 368 7.84 -16.36 3.25
CA GLU A 368 8.55 -15.51 2.29
C GLU A 368 9.78 -14.85 2.92
N VAL A 369 9.68 -14.40 4.18
CA VAL A 369 10.82 -13.85 4.95
C VAL A 369 11.87 -14.92 5.19
N ASP A 370 11.49 -16.13 5.57
CA ASP A 370 12.42 -17.24 5.76
C ASP A 370 13.15 -17.60 4.45
N ASN A 371 12.42 -17.68 3.34
CA ASN A 371 13.01 -17.88 2.00
C ASN A 371 13.99 -16.76 1.64
N LEU A 372 13.64 -15.50 1.93
CA LEU A 372 14.55 -14.37 1.71
C LEU A 372 15.82 -14.51 2.54
N ILE A 373 15.71 -14.84 3.83
CA ILE A 373 16.88 -15.06 4.70
C ILE A 373 17.77 -16.18 4.16
N ASN A 374 17.17 -17.29 3.70
CA ASN A 374 17.92 -18.41 3.11
C ASN A 374 18.64 -17.99 1.82
N LEU A 375 17.99 -17.18 0.97
CA LEU A 375 18.62 -16.59 -0.21
C LEU A 375 19.82 -15.72 0.20
N LEU A 376 19.65 -14.87 1.22
CA LEU A 376 20.69 -13.95 1.70
C LEU A 376 21.88 -14.66 2.37
N ASN A 377 21.69 -15.84 2.94
CA ASN A 377 22.78 -16.65 3.51
C ASN A 377 23.73 -17.21 2.42
N ASN A 378 23.28 -17.26 1.16
CA ASN A 378 24.05 -17.75 0.01
C ASN A 378 24.83 -16.62 -0.71
N PHE A 379 24.67 -15.35 -0.27
CA PHE A 379 25.46 -14.21 -0.69
C PHE A 379 26.64 -13.99 0.28
#